data_a68965b313a62fcf06a11dabe9e9f1f7
#
_entry.id   a68965b313a62fcf06a11dabe9e9f1f7
#
_cell.length_a   1.000
_cell.length_b   1.000
_cell.length_c   1.000
_cell.angle_alpha   90.00
_cell.angle_beta   90.00
_cell.angle_gamma   90.00
#
_symmetry.space_group_name_H-M   'P 1'
#
loop_
_entity.id
_entity.type
_entity.pdbx_description
1 polymer ?
#
loop_
_entity_poly.entity_id
_entity_poly.type
_entity_poly.pdbx_seq_one_letter_code
_entity_poly.pdbx_strand_id
1 'polypeptide(L)'
;MRQVDNKIREDKNFRDLSGYETIDGKRIKSHLIYRSCYLGWMNHDELEHLKDLGIKTVLDLRTSYEAYENPDPIIDGIVNYRVSGMRDRNGEGVDFSPYGIHKMVIADDSDEETLHTYMAELYRNMMFQNEGFMFILEMIKQGIEFPLLFHCATGKDRTGAIAVLLYLLLGVSKEDIMEDYLLSNKAYHTRIELALEQNRERIQQNPSLKRIVMMEAGVDEQMGREMLDGILERYPNYEEFFLEEYGIDTNMREYICNIFLE
;
A
#
# COMPACT_ATOMS: atom_id res chain seq x y z
N MET A 1 -0.78 -8.26 -20.17
CA MET A 1 -2.08 -8.53 -19.50
C MET A 1 -1.79 -9.07 -18.12
N ARG A 2 -2.21 -8.37 -17.05
CA ARG A 2 -2.05 -8.88 -15.69
C ARG A 2 -2.76 -10.21 -15.53
N GLN A 3 -2.09 -11.17 -14.93
CA GLN A 3 -2.69 -12.44 -14.59
C GLN A 3 -3.55 -12.21 -13.33
N VAL A 4 -4.88 -12.24 -13.47
CA VAL A 4 -5.81 -12.18 -12.34
C VAL A 4 -5.77 -13.53 -11.65
N ASP A 5 -5.40 -13.55 -10.38
CA ASP A 5 -5.49 -14.75 -9.56
C ASP A 5 -6.94 -14.98 -9.14
N ASN A 6 -7.60 -15.94 -9.78
CA ASN A 6 -9.00 -16.25 -9.52
C ASN A 6 -9.25 -17.13 -8.29
N LYS A 7 -8.20 -17.59 -7.60
CA LYS A 7 -8.33 -18.42 -6.39
C LYS A 7 -8.48 -17.59 -5.12
N ILE A 8 -8.04 -16.32 -5.15
CA ILE A 8 -8.26 -15.37 -4.06
C ILE A 8 -9.33 -14.38 -4.49
N ARG A 9 -10.33 -14.19 -3.64
CA ARG A 9 -11.45 -13.28 -3.94
C ARG A 9 -10.97 -11.85 -4.14
N GLU A 10 -11.59 -11.14 -5.07
CA GLU A 10 -11.23 -9.77 -5.45
C GLU A 10 -11.24 -8.81 -4.24
N ASP A 11 -12.18 -9.01 -3.29
CA ASP A 11 -12.32 -8.22 -2.06
C ASP A 11 -11.13 -8.34 -1.09
N LYS A 12 -10.15 -9.21 -1.37
CA LYS A 12 -8.89 -9.31 -0.60
C LYS A 12 -7.83 -8.34 -1.08
N ASN A 13 -8.10 -7.58 -2.15
CA ASN A 13 -7.15 -6.64 -2.75
C ASN A 13 -5.79 -7.29 -3.04
N PHE A 14 -5.81 -8.62 -3.27
CA PHE A 14 -4.63 -9.44 -3.51
C PHE A 14 -4.17 -9.29 -4.96
N ARG A 15 -2.88 -9.08 -5.16
CA ARG A 15 -2.25 -9.10 -6.48
C ARG A 15 -0.74 -9.19 -6.44
N ASP A 16 -0.18 -9.72 -7.52
CA ASP A 16 1.23 -9.62 -7.89
C ASP A 16 1.54 -8.18 -8.35
N LEU A 17 2.70 -7.64 -7.99
CA LEU A 17 3.16 -6.34 -8.46
C LEU A 17 3.73 -6.37 -9.90
N SER A 18 3.77 -7.52 -10.53
CA SER A 18 4.24 -7.70 -11.90
C SER A 18 3.31 -7.10 -12.97
N GLY A 19 3.76 -7.17 -14.21
CA GLY A 19 2.97 -6.84 -15.40
C GLY A 19 3.07 -5.39 -15.85
N TYR A 20 3.80 -4.54 -15.12
CA TYR A 20 4.14 -3.19 -15.57
C TYR A 20 5.48 -3.17 -16.30
N GLU A 21 5.56 -2.28 -17.27
CA GLU A 21 6.77 -1.98 -18.01
C GLU A 21 7.44 -0.74 -17.41
N THR A 22 8.75 -0.76 -17.29
CA THR A 22 9.52 0.40 -16.85
C THR A 22 9.70 1.40 -18.01
N ILE A 23 10.05 2.64 -17.69
CA ILE A 23 10.37 3.65 -18.71
C ILE A 23 11.51 3.23 -19.64
N ASP A 24 12.35 2.29 -19.21
CA ASP A 24 13.48 1.73 -19.99
C ASP A 24 13.08 0.47 -20.78
N GLY A 25 11.79 0.10 -20.80
CA GLY A 25 11.27 -1.03 -21.57
C GLY A 25 11.51 -2.42 -20.95
N LYS A 26 11.97 -2.49 -19.71
CA LYS A 26 12.06 -3.73 -18.94
C LYS A 26 10.71 -4.05 -18.29
N ARG A 27 10.53 -5.28 -17.83
CA ARG A 27 9.30 -5.72 -17.15
C ARG A 27 9.57 -6.21 -15.74
N ILE A 28 8.63 -5.95 -14.84
CA ILE A 28 8.68 -6.52 -13.51
C ILE A 28 8.36 -8.01 -13.60
N LYS A 29 9.28 -8.84 -13.13
CA LYS A 29 9.12 -10.31 -13.06
C LYS A 29 7.93 -10.68 -12.20
N SER A 30 7.20 -11.72 -12.64
CA SER A 30 6.08 -12.27 -11.87
C SER A 30 6.54 -13.14 -10.71
N HIS A 31 5.64 -13.32 -9.75
CA HIS A 31 5.81 -14.24 -8.63
C HIS A 31 6.97 -13.89 -7.68
N LEU A 32 7.31 -12.61 -7.53
CA LEU A 32 8.31 -12.15 -6.57
C LEU A 32 7.70 -11.33 -5.44
N ILE A 33 6.78 -10.42 -5.75
CA ILE A 33 6.19 -9.52 -4.75
C ILE A 33 4.68 -9.48 -4.90
N TYR A 34 3.99 -9.73 -3.80
CA TYR A 34 2.53 -9.68 -3.69
C TYR A 34 2.09 -8.65 -2.66
N ARG A 35 0.87 -8.14 -2.84
CA ARG A 35 0.19 -7.30 -1.84
C ARG A 35 -1.22 -7.80 -1.59
N SER A 36 -1.76 -7.55 -0.37
CA SER A 36 -3.13 -7.92 -0.02
C SER A 36 -3.72 -7.06 1.11
N CYS A 37 -4.98 -7.32 1.45
CA CYS A 37 -5.54 -6.95 2.76
C CYS A 37 -5.01 -7.86 3.87
N TYR A 38 -5.49 -7.63 5.10
CA TYR A 38 -5.26 -8.46 6.28
C TYR A 38 -5.58 -9.94 6.03
N LEU A 39 -4.64 -10.82 6.34
CA LEU A 39 -4.73 -12.24 6.01
C LEU A 39 -5.85 -12.98 6.77
N GLY A 40 -6.23 -12.50 7.95
CA GLY A 40 -7.34 -13.08 8.70
C GLY A 40 -8.73 -12.89 8.04
N TRP A 41 -8.83 -12.10 6.98
CA TRP A 41 -10.04 -12.03 6.17
C TRP A 41 -10.08 -13.06 5.03
N MET A 42 -9.00 -13.79 4.83
CA MET A 42 -8.92 -14.90 3.89
C MET A 42 -9.52 -16.16 4.50
N ASN A 43 -10.18 -16.96 3.69
CA ASN A 43 -10.64 -18.28 4.09
C ASN A 43 -9.51 -19.31 4.01
N HIS A 44 -9.77 -20.54 4.44
CA HIS A 44 -8.76 -21.61 4.45
C HIS A 44 -8.17 -21.87 3.06
N ASP A 45 -8.98 -21.95 2.02
CA ASP A 45 -8.52 -22.24 0.66
C ASP A 45 -7.66 -21.11 0.09
N GLU A 46 -8.00 -19.84 0.41
CA GLU A 46 -7.21 -18.67 0.05
C GLU A 46 -5.84 -18.67 0.76
N LEU A 47 -5.79 -19.04 2.05
CA LEU A 47 -4.53 -19.16 2.79
C LEU A 47 -3.66 -20.32 2.29
N GLU A 48 -4.25 -21.48 1.97
CA GLU A 48 -3.51 -22.58 1.34
C GLU A 48 -2.96 -22.19 -0.04
N HIS A 49 -3.72 -21.38 -0.79
CA HIS A 49 -3.24 -20.88 -2.07
C HIS A 49 -2.00 -19.97 -1.95
N LEU A 50 -1.82 -19.24 -0.85
CA LEU A 50 -0.58 -18.49 -0.61
C LEU A 50 0.65 -19.42 -0.56
N LYS A 51 0.49 -20.64 -0.03
CA LYS A 51 1.54 -21.68 -0.05
C LYS A 51 1.78 -22.19 -1.46
N ASP A 52 0.71 -22.44 -2.24
CA ASP A 52 0.81 -22.89 -3.64
C ASP A 52 1.59 -21.87 -4.50
N LEU A 53 1.40 -20.56 -4.21
CA LEU A 53 2.17 -19.47 -4.84
C LEU A 53 3.63 -19.43 -4.37
N GLY A 54 3.99 -20.26 -3.41
CA GLY A 54 5.35 -20.37 -2.86
C GLY A 54 5.74 -19.22 -1.96
N ILE A 55 4.80 -18.41 -1.46
CA ILE A 55 5.10 -17.28 -0.58
C ILE A 55 5.91 -17.77 0.62
N LYS A 56 7.04 -17.11 0.88
CA LYS A 56 7.98 -17.44 1.96
C LYS A 56 7.90 -16.46 3.11
N THR A 57 7.61 -15.23 2.80
CA THR A 57 7.67 -14.12 3.76
C THR A 57 6.42 -13.28 3.68
N VAL A 58 5.87 -12.95 4.83
CA VAL A 58 4.79 -11.97 4.98
C VAL A 58 5.30 -10.79 5.80
N LEU A 59 5.05 -9.56 5.34
CA LEU A 59 5.31 -8.34 6.07
C LEU A 59 3.99 -7.64 6.40
N ASP A 60 3.64 -7.64 7.69
CA ASP A 60 2.50 -6.92 8.25
C ASP A 60 2.88 -5.47 8.57
N LEU A 61 2.21 -4.53 7.90
CA LEU A 61 2.43 -3.07 8.04
C LEU A 61 1.51 -2.43 9.08
N ARG A 62 0.71 -3.21 9.78
CA ARG A 62 -0.20 -2.72 10.80
C ARG A 62 0.55 -2.33 12.07
N THR A 63 -0.08 -1.46 12.86
CA THR A 63 0.42 -1.13 14.19
C THR A 63 0.41 -2.36 15.11
N SER A 64 1.18 -2.30 16.19
CA SER A 64 1.19 -3.38 17.18
C SER A 64 -0.19 -3.60 17.80
N TYR A 65 -0.98 -2.54 17.96
CA TYR A 65 -2.33 -2.61 18.48
C TYR A 65 -3.29 -3.32 17.51
N GLU A 66 -3.30 -2.93 16.22
CA GLU A 66 -4.13 -3.59 15.20
C GLU A 66 -3.85 -5.10 15.10
N ALA A 67 -2.55 -5.45 15.13
CA ALA A 67 -2.12 -6.85 15.03
C ALA A 67 -2.36 -7.65 16.33
N TYR A 68 -2.37 -7.00 17.49
CA TYR A 68 -2.74 -7.63 18.75
C TYR A 68 -4.24 -7.94 18.79
N GLU A 69 -5.10 -7.00 18.40
CA GLU A 69 -6.55 -7.19 18.34
C GLU A 69 -6.96 -8.23 17.28
N ASN A 70 -6.24 -8.27 16.17
CA ASN A 70 -6.53 -9.14 15.03
C ASN A 70 -5.22 -9.75 14.50
N PRO A 71 -4.68 -10.80 15.14
CA PRO A 71 -3.43 -11.41 14.71
C PRO A 71 -3.58 -12.11 13.37
N ASP A 72 -2.51 -12.07 12.57
CA ASP A 72 -2.45 -12.86 11.34
C ASP A 72 -2.52 -14.36 11.64
N PRO A 73 -3.15 -15.13 10.75
CA PRO A 73 -3.11 -16.58 10.87
C PRO A 73 -1.67 -17.09 10.71
N ILE A 74 -1.33 -18.10 11.51
CA ILE A 74 -0.07 -18.82 11.33
C ILE A 74 -0.22 -19.75 10.14
N ILE A 75 0.64 -19.55 9.13
CA ILE A 75 0.66 -20.38 7.91
C ILE A 75 1.98 -21.15 7.91
N ASP A 76 1.89 -22.47 7.90
CA ASP A 76 3.07 -23.33 7.95
C ASP A 76 4.00 -23.08 6.75
N GLY A 77 5.29 -22.90 7.02
CA GLY A 77 6.30 -22.61 6.01
C GLY A 77 6.40 -21.14 5.58
N ILE A 78 5.60 -20.23 6.15
CA ILE A 78 5.66 -18.78 5.91
C ILE A 78 6.18 -18.06 7.16
N VAL A 79 7.17 -17.20 7.00
CA VAL A 79 7.71 -16.37 8.07
C VAL A 79 7.02 -15.02 8.08
N ASN A 80 6.48 -14.63 9.25
CA ASN A 80 5.80 -13.34 9.41
C ASN A 80 6.73 -12.34 10.10
N TYR A 81 6.85 -11.16 9.50
CA TYR A 81 7.46 -9.96 10.09
C TYR A 81 6.41 -8.88 10.27
N ARG A 82 6.66 -7.97 11.21
CA ARG A 82 5.80 -6.80 11.38
C ARG A 82 6.63 -5.56 11.60
N VAL A 83 6.32 -4.55 10.81
CA VAL A 83 6.88 -3.19 10.92
C VAL A 83 5.76 -2.20 10.65
N SER A 84 5.53 -1.25 11.54
CA SER A 84 4.50 -0.23 11.29
C SER A 84 4.84 0.55 10.01
N GLY A 85 3.94 0.50 9.04
CA GLY A 85 4.12 1.15 7.74
C GLY A 85 3.90 2.67 7.78
N MET A 86 3.61 3.24 8.96
CA MET A 86 3.40 4.68 9.11
C MET A 86 3.48 5.12 10.56
N ARG A 87 4.11 6.27 10.78
CA ARG A 87 4.13 6.99 12.06
C ARG A 87 3.61 8.41 11.90
N ASP A 88 3.02 8.93 12.94
CA ASP A 88 2.65 10.34 13.03
C ASP A 88 3.87 11.23 13.36
N ARG A 89 3.63 12.55 13.50
CA ARG A 89 4.67 13.52 13.85
C ARG A 89 5.34 13.27 15.21
N ASN A 90 4.71 12.48 16.09
CA ASN A 90 5.22 12.13 17.42
C ASN A 90 5.98 10.80 17.40
N GLY A 91 6.05 10.12 16.25
CA GLY A 91 6.66 8.82 16.10
C GLY A 91 5.75 7.65 16.50
N GLU A 92 4.46 7.91 16.78
CA GLU A 92 3.48 6.88 17.08
C GLU A 92 2.90 6.26 15.80
N GLY A 93 2.61 4.97 15.83
CA GLY A 93 1.98 4.29 14.71
C GLY A 93 0.57 4.79 14.45
N VAL A 94 0.28 5.17 13.19
CA VAL A 94 -1.06 5.63 12.80
C VAL A 94 -1.94 4.45 12.42
N ASP A 95 -3.12 4.36 13.05
CA ASP A 95 -4.13 3.36 12.73
C ASP A 95 -4.91 3.78 11.46
N PHE A 96 -4.55 3.20 10.34
CA PHE A 96 -5.23 3.33 9.05
C PHE A 96 -6.20 2.17 8.77
N SER A 97 -6.66 1.49 9.82
CA SER A 97 -7.81 0.60 9.69
C SER A 97 -9.07 1.42 9.35
N PRO A 98 -10.12 0.79 8.81
CA PRO A 98 -11.41 1.47 8.62
C PRO A 98 -11.93 2.14 9.90
N TYR A 99 -11.70 1.52 11.05
CA TYR A 99 -12.07 2.08 12.36
C TYR A 99 -11.21 3.29 12.72
N GLY A 100 -9.88 3.21 12.50
CA GLY A 100 -8.94 4.30 12.77
C GLY A 100 -9.25 5.53 11.92
N ILE A 101 -9.48 5.35 10.62
CA ILE A 101 -9.89 6.43 9.71
C ILE A 101 -11.22 7.05 10.17
N HIS A 102 -12.22 6.23 10.44
CA HIS A 102 -13.51 6.69 10.93
C HIS A 102 -13.40 7.50 12.23
N LYS A 103 -12.56 7.05 13.16
CA LYS A 103 -12.28 7.77 14.40
C LYS A 103 -11.61 9.11 14.16
N MET A 104 -10.66 9.21 13.24
CA MET A 104 -10.04 10.48 12.84
C MET A 104 -11.10 11.44 12.28
N VAL A 105 -11.98 10.95 11.41
CA VAL A 105 -13.06 11.73 10.79
C VAL A 105 -14.08 12.25 11.80
N ILE A 106 -14.44 11.45 12.83
CA ILE A 106 -15.43 11.84 13.84
C ILE A 106 -14.82 12.69 14.98
N ALA A 107 -13.59 12.41 15.37
CA ALA A 107 -12.94 13.07 16.50
C ALA A 107 -12.55 14.51 16.18
N ASP A 108 -12.50 14.85 14.90
CA ASP A 108 -12.15 16.19 14.48
C ASP A 108 -13.43 16.95 14.10
N ASP A 109 -13.87 17.90 14.95
CA ASP A 109 -14.89 18.89 14.63
C ASP A 109 -14.41 19.86 13.52
N SER A 110 -13.27 19.54 12.88
CA SER A 110 -12.70 20.30 11.77
C SER A 110 -13.64 20.26 10.58
N ASP A 111 -13.62 21.33 9.81
CA ASP A 111 -14.23 21.32 8.49
C ASP A 111 -13.53 20.31 7.57
N GLU A 112 -14.22 19.91 6.51
CA GLU A 112 -13.75 18.88 5.58
C GLU A 112 -12.48 19.27 4.84
N GLU A 113 -12.21 20.56 4.63
CA GLU A 113 -11.01 21.07 3.99
C GLU A 113 -9.78 20.79 4.89
N THR A 114 -9.93 21.04 6.20
CA THR A 114 -8.90 20.74 7.20
C THR A 114 -8.60 19.25 7.26
N LEU A 115 -9.64 18.40 7.27
CA LEU A 115 -9.46 16.94 7.24
C LEU A 115 -8.77 16.47 5.95
N HIS A 116 -9.19 16.98 4.80
CA HIS A 116 -8.57 16.66 3.52
C HIS A 116 -7.09 17.07 3.49
N THR A 117 -6.77 18.27 3.97
CA THR A 117 -5.39 18.77 4.05
C THR A 117 -4.55 17.88 4.98
N TYR A 118 -5.09 17.50 6.13
CA TYR A 118 -4.42 16.58 7.05
C TYR A 118 -4.17 15.21 6.41
N MET A 119 -5.16 14.64 5.72
CA MET A 119 -4.99 13.36 5.02
C MET A 119 -3.95 13.46 3.90
N ALA A 120 -3.96 14.54 3.11
CA ALA A 120 -2.95 14.77 2.07
C ALA A 120 -1.53 14.80 2.67
N GLU A 121 -1.35 15.50 3.78
CA GLU A 121 -0.07 15.52 4.49
C GLU A 121 0.35 14.13 4.99
N LEU A 122 -0.58 13.35 5.53
CA LEU A 122 -0.30 11.98 5.94
C LEU A 122 0.16 11.10 4.77
N TYR A 123 -0.51 11.19 3.61
CA TYR A 123 -0.12 10.41 2.42
C TYR A 123 1.25 10.85 1.86
N ARG A 124 1.53 12.16 1.81
CA ARG A 124 2.87 12.67 1.46
C ARG A 124 3.93 12.09 2.41
N ASN A 125 3.67 12.12 3.72
CA ASN A 125 4.62 11.65 4.72
C ASN A 125 4.89 10.13 4.66
N MET A 126 3.97 9.32 4.09
CA MET A 126 4.23 7.91 3.86
C MET A 126 5.41 7.64 2.91
N MET A 127 5.81 8.63 2.11
CA MET A 127 6.92 8.49 1.16
C MET A 127 8.29 8.67 1.80
N PHE A 128 8.37 9.29 2.97
CA PHE A 128 9.65 9.68 3.60
C PHE A 128 9.94 8.78 4.79
N GLN A 129 11.19 8.26 4.89
CA GLN A 129 11.64 7.39 5.98
C GLN A 129 10.66 6.24 6.29
N ASN A 130 10.04 5.68 5.27
CA ASN A 130 9.05 4.62 5.44
C ASN A 130 9.70 3.34 5.99
N GLU A 131 9.43 3.04 7.26
CA GLU A 131 10.07 1.90 7.95
C GLU A 131 9.75 0.55 7.27
N GLY A 132 8.54 0.37 6.73
CA GLY A 132 8.18 -0.85 6.00
C GLY A 132 8.97 -1.01 4.71
N PHE A 133 9.18 0.08 3.97
CA PHE A 133 10.02 0.07 2.77
C PHE A 133 11.49 -0.15 3.13
N MET A 134 12.02 0.55 4.15
CA MET A 134 13.38 0.31 4.64
C MET A 134 13.60 -1.14 5.06
N PHE A 135 12.60 -1.75 5.73
CA PHE A 135 12.67 -3.15 6.11
C PHE A 135 12.75 -4.08 4.89
N ILE A 136 11.96 -3.82 3.83
CA ILE A 136 12.05 -4.59 2.58
C ILE A 136 13.44 -4.44 1.94
N LEU A 137 14.00 -3.23 1.91
CA LEU A 137 15.36 -3.00 1.39
C LEU A 137 16.41 -3.79 2.17
N GLU A 138 16.30 -3.80 3.50
CA GLU A 138 17.23 -4.57 4.35
C GLU A 138 17.08 -6.07 4.12
N MET A 139 15.84 -6.56 3.99
CA MET A 139 15.58 -7.96 3.63
C MET A 139 16.22 -8.32 2.28
N ILE A 140 16.12 -7.45 1.26
CA ILE A 140 16.76 -7.65 -0.04
C ILE A 140 18.28 -7.73 0.10
N LYS A 141 18.89 -6.83 0.90
CA LYS A 141 20.34 -6.84 1.16
C LYS A 141 20.81 -8.13 1.86
N GLN A 142 19.97 -8.68 2.74
CA GLN A 142 20.24 -9.92 3.45
C GLN A 142 19.97 -11.18 2.61
N GLY A 143 19.46 -11.04 1.39
CA GLY A 143 19.18 -12.15 0.47
C GLY A 143 18.00 -13.00 0.91
N ILE A 144 16.90 -12.36 1.32
CA ILE A 144 15.69 -13.08 1.69
C ILE A 144 15.18 -13.95 0.55
N GLU A 145 14.45 -15.00 0.91
CA GLU A 145 13.75 -15.83 -0.05
C GLU A 145 12.44 -15.16 -0.51
N PHE A 146 12.28 -15.02 -1.82
CA PHE A 146 11.03 -14.62 -2.46
C PHE A 146 10.16 -15.86 -2.75
N PRO A 147 8.84 -15.71 -2.93
CA PRO A 147 8.05 -14.48 -2.96
C PRO A 147 7.79 -13.85 -1.58
N LEU A 148 7.75 -12.51 -1.57
CA LEU A 148 7.33 -11.69 -0.44
C LEU A 148 5.87 -11.24 -0.64
N LEU A 149 5.04 -11.34 0.41
CA LEU A 149 3.73 -10.69 0.48
C LEU A 149 3.77 -9.60 1.55
N PHE A 150 3.30 -8.39 1.24
CA PHE A 150 3.13 -7.36 2.26
C PHE A 150 1.67 -6.87 2.29
N HIS A 151 1.21 -6.54 3.50
CA HIS A 151 -0.18 -6.13 3.70
C HIS A 151 -0.32 -5.12 4.86
N CYS A 152 -1.48 -4.49 4.92
CA CYS A 152 -1.95 -3.76 6.11
C CYS A 152 -3.36 -4.23 6.48
N ALA A 153 -4.25 -3.37 6.97
CA ALA A 153 -5.63 -3.77 7.25
C ALA A 153 -6.41 -4.04 5.94
N THR A 154 -6.51 -3.06 5.06
CA THR A 154 -7.25 -3.16 3.79
C THR A 154 -6.34 -3.36 2.57
N GLY A 155 -5.03 -3.31 2.74
CA GLY A 155 -4.09 -3.41 1.61
C GLY A 155 -4.14 -2.23 0.63
N LYS A 156 -4.71 -1.08 1.03
CA LYS A 156 -4.88 0.09 0.16
C LYS A 156 -3.88 1.21 0.46
N ASP A 157 -3.82 1.74 1.68
CA ASP A 157 -3.07 2.96 2.04
C ASP A 157 -1.59 2.66 2.32
N ARG A 158 -1.23 2.13 3.48
CA ARG A 158 0.17 1.77 3.84
C ARG A 158 0.80 0.80 2.83
N THR A 159 0.04 -0.20 2.42
CA THR A 159 0.42 -1.15 1.36
C THR A 159 0.55 -0.43 0.00
N GLY A 160 -0.33 0.52 -0.29
CA GLY A 160 -0.27 1.35 -1.50
C GLY A 160 1.01 2.18 -1.53
N ALA A 161 1.37 2.82 -0.43
CA ALA A 161 2.58 3.63 -0.31
C ALA A 161 3.86 2.82 -0.61
N ILE A 162 3.97 1.61 -0.05
CA ILE A 162 5.12 0.72 -0.36
C ILE A 162 5.12 0.29 -1.82
N ALA A 163 3.96 -0.03 -2.40
CA ALA A 163 3.88 -0.36 -3.82
C ALA A 163 4.33 0.82 -4.70
N VAL A 164 3.90 2.05 -4.38
CA VAL A 164 4.35 3.27 -5.07
C VAL A 164 5.88 3.42 -4.99
N LEU A 165 6.48 3.27 -3.79
CA LEU A 165 7.92 3.35 -3.60
C LEU A 165 8.67 2.27 -4.41
N LEU A 166 8.19 1.03 -4.42
CA LEU A 166 8.78 -0.05 -5.20
C LEU A 166 8.69 0.23 -6.70
N TYR A 167 7.53 0.65 -7.20
CA TYR A 167 7.35 0.98 -8.60
C TYR A 167 8.22 2.15 -9.06
N LEU A 168 8.32 3.23 -8.27
CA LEU A 168 9.20 4.36 -8.55
C LEU A 168 10.67 3.93 -8.60
N LEU A 169 11.11 3.10 -7.64
CA LEU A 169 12.49 2.59 -7.59
C LEU A 169 12.82 1.76 -8.83
N LEU A 170 11.87 0.95 -9.30
CA LEU A 170 12.01 0.11 -10.49
C LEU A 170 11.86 0.89 -11.80
N GLY A 171 11.39 2.13 -11.77
CA GLY A 171 11.25 2.98 -12.95
C GLY A 171 9.93 2.79 -13.71
N VAL A 172 8.86 2.42 -13.04
CA VAL A 172 7.50 2.37 -13.61
C VAL A 172 6.97 3.79 -13.80
N SER A 173 6.16 4.02 -14.84
CA SER A 173 5.57 5.33 -15.12
C SER A 173 4.60 5.78 -14.02
N LYS A 174 4.41 7.10 -13.83
CA LYS A 174 3.44 7.63 -12.86
C LYS A 174 2.02 7.19 -13.20
N GLU A 175 1.69 7.10 -14.46
CA GLU A 175 0.40 6.68 -14.97
C GLU A 175 0.10 5.23 -14.57
N ASP A 176 1.04 4.33 -14.75
CA ASP A 176 0.91 2.92 -14.38
C ASP A 176 0.87 2.73 -12.84
N ILE A 177 1.65 3.52 -12.11
CA ILE A 177 1.61 3.55 -10.64
C ILE A 177 0.21 3.96 -10.15
N MET A 178 -0.36 4.99 -10.74
CA MET A 178 -1.72 5.43 -10.41
C MET A 178 -2.78 4.42 -10.82
N GLU A 179 -2.60 3.72 -11.95
CA GLU A 179 -3.47 2.61 -12.34
C GLU A 179 -3.47 1.52 -11.26
N ASP A 180 -2.28 1.07 -10.79
CA ASP A 180 -2.22 0.08 -9.70
C ASP A 180 -2.88 0.59 -8.43
N TYR A 181 -2.61 1.82 -8.02
CA TYR A 181 -3.18 2.39 -6.82
C TYR A 181 -4.72 2.34 -6.85
N LEU A 182 -5.31 2.74 -7.98
CA LEU A 182 -6.76 2.77 -8.19
C LEU A 182 -7.41 1.38 -8.33
N LEU A 183 -6.65 0.30 -8.58
CA LEU A 183 -7.19 -1.07 -8.55
C LEU A 183 -7.80 -1.43 -7.19
N SER A 184 -7.39 -0.78 -6.11
CA SER A 184 -8.02 -0.95 -4.81
C SER A 184 -9.51 -0.57 -4.83
N ASN A 185 -9.92 0.39 -5.66
CA ASN A 185 -11.34 0.75 -5.83
C ASN A 185 -12.13 -0.35 -6.55
N LYS A 186 -11.49 -1.09 -7.45
CA LYS A 186 -12.11 -2.25 -8.08
C LYS A 186 -12.34 -3.36 -7.05
N ALA A 187 -11.32 -3.67 -6.25
CA ALA A 187 -11.41 -4.67 -5.18
C ALA A 187 -12.51 -4.32 -4.15
N TYR A 188 -12.70 -3.05 -3.86
CA TYR A 188 -13.68 -2.56 -2.87
C TYR A 188 -14.95 -1.95 -3.48
N HIS A 189 -15.26 -2.24 -4.74
CA HIS A 189 -16.39 -1.64 -5.46
C HIS A 189 -17.70 -1.72 -4.67
N THR A 190 -18.09 -2.90 -4.21
CA THR A 190 -19.34 -3.11 -3.43
C THR A 190 -19.32 -2.32 -2.12
N ARG A 191 -18.20 -2.25 -1.43
CA ARG A 191 -18.05 -1.47 -0.19
C ARG A 191 -18.21 0.03 -0.46
N ILE A 192 -17.62 0.52 -1.55
CA ILE A 192 -17.73 1.93 -1.97
C ILE A 192 -19.18 2.28 -2.30
N GLU A 193 -19.87 1.45 -3.09
CA GLU A 193 -21.27 1.67 -3.43
C GLU A 193 -22.16 1.74 -2.19
N LEU A 194 -22.00 0.80 -1.27
CA LEU A 194 -22.76 0.80 -0.01
C LEU A 194 -22.47 2.03 0.83
N ALA A 195 -21.20 2.44 0.95
CA ALA A 195 -20.83 3.63 1.73
C ALA A 195 -21.40 4.91 1.11
N LEU A 196 -21.37 5.05 -0.22
CA LEU A 196 -21.95 6.19 -0.93
C LEU A 196 -23.46 6.24 -0.77
N GLU A 197 -24.14 5.09 -0.86
CA GLU A 197 -25.59 5.04 -0.67
C GLU A 197 -26.00 5.36 0.78
N GLN A 198 -25.32 4.83 1.77
CA GLN A 198 -25.54 5.13 3.18
C GLN A 198 -25.33 6.62 3.53
N ASN A 199 -24.46 7.31 2.81
CA ASN A 199 -24.16 8.72 3.02
C ASN A 199 -24.82 9.65 1.99
N ARG A 200 -25.71 9.13 1.14
CA ARG A 200 -26.33 9.86 0.02
C ARG A 200 -26.92 11.21 0.40
N GLU A 201 -27.77 11.26 1.44
CA GLU A 201 -28.41 12.50 1.88
C GLU A 201 -27.41 13.51 2.42
N ARG A 202 -26.40 13.05 3.17
CA ARG A 202 -25.33 13.91 3.69
C ARG A 202 -24.48 14.47 2.55
N ILE A 203 -24.15 13.64 1.55
CA ILE A 203 -23.40 14.06 0.35
C ILE A 203 -24.21 15.06 -0.49
N GLN A 204 -25.53 14.92 -0.57
CA GLN A 204 -26.38 15.92 -1.27
C GLN A 204 -26.37 17.28 -0.57
N GLN A 205 -26.35 17.29 0.77
CA GLN A 205 -26.26 18.51 1.57
C GLN A 205 -24.85 19.11 1.54
N ASN A 206 -23.84 18.26 1.51
CA ASN A 206 -22.43 18.64 1.49
C ASN A 206 -21.65 17.72 0.53
N PRO A 207 -21.42 18.17 -0.74
CA PRO A 207 -20.76 17.38 -1.77
C PRO A 207 -19.30 16.97 -1.47
N SER A 208 -18.58 17.73 -0.62
CA SER A 208 -17.19 17.41 -0.27
C SER A 208 -17.06 16.14 0.58
N LEU A 209 -18.11 15.77 1.35
CA LEU A 209 -18.19 14.48 2.08
C LEU A 209 -17.97 13.27 1.18
N LYS A 210 -18.28 13.37 -0.12
CA LYS A 210 -18.04 12.27 -1.06
C LYS A 210 -16.57 11.80 -1.06
N ARG A 211 -15.62 12.74 -0.98
CA ARG A 211 -14.20 12.41 -0.98
C ARG A 211 -13.79 11.68 0.29
N ILE A 212 -14.32 12.11 1.44
CA ILE A 212 -14.08 11.45 2.72
C ILE A 212 -14.61 10.03 2.69
N VAL A 213 -15.83 9.84 2.22
CA VAL A 213 -16.43 8.50 2.04
C VAL A 213 -15.59 7.63 1.09
N MET A 214 -15.05 8.23 0.02
CA MET A 214 -14.15 7.52 -0.90
C MET A 214 -12.84 7.13 -0.22
N MET A 215 -12.22 8.00 0.56
CA MET A 215 -10.99 7.69 1.31
C MET A 215 -11.21 6.59 2.36
N GLU A 216 -12.38 6.56 3.00
CA GLU A 216 -12.71 5.54 4.00
C GLU A 216 -12.99 4.17 3.35
N ALA A 217 -13.83 4.14 2.32
CA ALA A 217 -14.31 2.90 1.69
C ALA A 217 -13.36 2.34 0.64
N GLY A 218 -12.67 3.20 -0.08
CA GLY A 218 -11.72 2.92 -1.17
C GLY A 218 -10.47 3.77 -1.06
N VAL A 219 -9.96 4.26 -2.20
CA VAL A 219 -8.86 5.22 -2.30
C VAL A 219 -9.30 6.43 -3.11
N ASP A 220 -8.82 7.61 -2.75
CA ASP A 220 -9.00 8.84 -3.52
C ASP A 220 -7.79 9.06 -4.44
N GLU A 221 -8.05 9.37 -5.71
CA GLU A 221 -6.98 9.58 -6.71
C GLU A 221 -6.04 10.71 -6.32
N GLN A 222 -6.55 11.77 -5.71
CA GLN A 222 -5.73 12.90 -5.28
C GLN A 222 -4.74 12.47 -4.20
N MET A 223 -5.13 11.60 -3.27
CA MET A 223 -4.21 11.07 -2.26
C MET A 223 -3.06 10.29 -2.90
N GLY A 224 -3.33 9.53 -3.96
CA GLY A 224 -2.28 8.88 -4.74
C GLY A 224 -1.33 9.88 -5.40
N ARG A 225 -1.85 10.98 -5.94
CA ARG A 225 -1.03 12.05 -6.52
C ARG A 225 -0.21 12.78 -5.46
N GLU A 226 -0.78 13.03 -4.27
CA GLU A 226 -0.06 13.67 -3.15
C GLU A 226 1.21 12.88 -2.75
N MET A 227 1.18 11.54 -2.84
CA MET A 227 2.37 10.73 -2.62
C MET A 227 3.48 11.02 -3.64
N LEU A 228 3.14 11.11 -4.92
CA LEU A 228 4.10 11.34 -6.01
C LEU A 228 4.61 12.77 -6.06
N ASP A 229 3.71 13.74 -5.92
CA ASP A 229 4.03 15.16 -6.03
C ASP A 229 4.78 15.64 -4.79
N GLY A 230 4.44 15.15 -3.59
CA GLY A 230 5.13 15.47 -2.34
C GLY A 230 6.62 15.09 -2.35
N ILE A 231 7.02 14.07 -3.13
CA ILE A 231 8.43 13.77 -3.35
C ILE A 231 9.10 14.88 -4.15
N LEU A 232 8.50 15.28 -5.27
CA LEU A 232 9.09 16.26 -6.19
C LEU A 232 8.99 17.71 -5.67
N GLU A 233 8.19 17.98 -4.64
CA GLU A 233 8.23 19.25 -3.91
C GLU A 233 9.49 19.40 -3.04
N ARG A 234 10.09 18.27 -2.60
CA ARG A 234 11.26 18.27 -1.70
C ARG A 234 12.55 17.90 -2.42
N TYR A 235 12.47 17.11 -3.49
CA TYR A 235 13.61 16.58 -4.24
C TYR A 235 13.49 16.91 -5.72
N PRO A 236 14.57 17.25 -6.40
CA PRO A 236 14.54 17.63 -7.83
C PRO A 236 14.19 16.43 -8.75
N ASN A 237 14.45 15.21 -8.29
CA ASN A 237 14.18 13.96 -8.99
C ASN A 237 14.08 12.77 -8.03
N TYR A 238 13.66 11.62 -8.54
CA TYR A 238 13.51 10.41 -7.72
C TYR A 238 14.86 9.78 -7.35
N GLU A 239 15.91 9.95 -8.13
CA GLU A 239 17.26 9.44 -7.81
C GLU A 239 17.79 10.10 -6.55
N GLU A 240 17.72 11.42 -6.43
CA GLU A 240 18.12 12.13 -5.21
C GLU A 240 17.25 11.80 -4.01
N PHE A 241 15.93 11.67 -4.22
CA PHE A 241 15.01 11.20 -3.19
C PHE A 241 15.42 9.84 -2.62
N PHE A 242 15.65 8.83 -3.47
CA PHE A 242 16.05 7.50 -3.01
C PHE A 242 17.43 7.48 -2.38
N LEU A 243 18.35 8.31 -2.86
CA LEU A 243 19.69 8.42 -2.28
C LEU A 243 19.63 9.03 -0.86
N GLU A 244 18.94 10.15 -0.70
CA GLU A 244 18.93 10.88 0.57
C GLU A 244 18.04 10.25 1.63
N GLU A 245 16.83 9.77 1.22
CA GLU A 245 15.87 9.19 2.17
C GLU A 245 16.18 7.73 2.54
N TYR A 246 16.73 6.96 1.60
CA TYR A 246 16.87 5.50 1.74
C TYR A 246 18.28 4.97 1.52
N GLY A 247 19.23 5.83 1.21
CA GLY A 247 20.62 5.44 0.93
C GLY A 247 20.77 4.55 -0.31
N ILE A 248 19.85 4.67 -1.27
CA ILE A 248 19.86 3.90 -2.50
C ILE A 248 20.62 4.68 -3.56
N ASP A 249 21.92 4.36 -3.70
CA ASP A 249 22.75 4.86 -4.80
C ASP A 249 22.46 4.10 -6.11
N THR A 250 23.13 4.51 -7.19
CA THR A 250 23.00 3.89 -8.51
C THR A 250 23.33 2.39 -8.49
N ASN A 251 24.35 1.96 -7.74
CA ASN A 251 24.75 0.56 -7.66
C ASN A 251 23.70 -0.29 -6.95
N MET A 252 23.18 0.23 -5.84
CA MET A 252 22.11 -0.45 -5.09
C MET A 252 20.82 -0.52 -5.91
N ARG A 253 20.45 0.55 -6.62
CA ARG A 253 19.30 0.55 -7.53
C ARG A 253 19.48 -0.50 -8.64
N GLU A 254 20.65 -0.55 -9.28
CA GLU A 254 20.95 -1.55 -10.31
C GLU A 254 20.86 -2.98 -9.76
N TYR A 255 21.39 -3.23 -8.56
CA TYR A 255 21.28 -4.51 -7.88
C TYR A 255 19.82 -4.93 -7.68
N ILE A 256 18.97 -4.03 -7.17
CA ILE A 256 17.53 -4.27 -6.97
C ILE A 256 16.82 -4.51 -8.33
N CYS A 257 17.10 -3.69 -9.33
CA CYS A 257 16.55 -3.86 -10.68
C CYS A 257 16.91 -5.23 -11.28
N ASN A 258 18.12 -5.73 -11.09
CA ASN A 258 18.52 -7.05 -11.59
C ASN A 258 17.76 -8.21 -10.90
N ILE A 259 17.33 -8.03 -9.66
CA ILE A 259 16.46 -9.01 -8.98
C ILE A 259 15.06 -9.01 -9.60
N PHE A 260 14.46 -7.84 -9.79
CA PHE A 260 13.04 -7.70 -10.08
C PHE A 260 12.67 -7.48 -11.54
N LEU A 261 13.62 -7.13 -12.41
CA LEU A 261 13.33 -6.79 -13.81
C LEU A 261 13.91 -7.84 -14.78
N GLU A 262 13.18 -8.04 -15.90
CA GLU A 262 13.58 -8.84 -17.04
C GLU A 262 13.43 -8.04 -18.33
#